data_6b82d306c64a3f3a92b0ba78b594a459
#
_entry.id   6b82d306c64a3f3a92b0ba78b594a459
#
_cell.length_a   1.000
_cell.length_b   1.000
_cell.length_c   1.000
_cell.angle_alpha   90.00
_cell.angle_beta   90.00
_cell.angle_gamma   90.00
#
_symmetry.space_group_name_H-M   'P 1'
#
loop_
_entity.id
_entity.type
_entity.pdbx_description
1 polymer ?
#
loop_
_entity_poly.entity_id
_entity_poly.type
_entity_poly.pdbx_seq_one_letter_code
_entity_poly.pdbx_strand_id
1 'polypeptide(L)'
;MSPLKLVPTRRRAQDARGHEAERPRTGRPQNRKHGPQSGSQAQPRTQPRTQPRLQPREKAQEKAQGRAPAAASSEIPPEGERLNKHLARTGVCSRREADDWIAQGWVRINGRPVEMGQKVMPGDVVEVRQAARARQQDKVTILLNKPVGYVSGQAEDGYRPAVTLIDAQSRWAGDTNPRHFERSQLRGLAVAGRLDIDSVGLLVLTQDGRVARQLIGEDSTTTKEYLVRVRY
;
A
#
# COMPACT_ATOMS: atom_id res chain seq x y z
N MET A 1 9.15 -32.08 -19.11
CA MET A 1 9.10 -30.75 -18.49
C MET A 1 10.53 -30.23 -18.40
N SER A 2 10.93 -29.36 -19.34
CA SER A 2 12.30 -28.85 -19.43
C SER A 2 12.41 -27.52 -18.65
N PRO A 3 13.51 -27.27 -17.90
CA PRO A 3 13.68 -26.04 -17.15
C PRO A 3 14.05 -24.87 -18.07
N LEU A 4 13.38 -23.74 -17.87
CA LEU A 4 13.66 -22.47 -18.54
C LEU A 4 15.02 -21.93 -18.11
N LYS A 5 15.95 -21.75 -19.07
CA LYS A 5 17.24 -21.10 -18.87
C LYS A 5 17.08 -19.57 -18.99
N LEU A 6 17.38 -18.85 -17.92
CA LEU A 6 17.56 -17.41 -17.93
C LEU A 6 18.91 -17.03 -18.55
N VAL A 7 18.88 -16.18 -19.59
CA VAL A 7 20.08 -15.61 -20.23
C VAL A 7 20.33 -14.22 -19.62
N PRO A 8 21.54 -13.91 -19.12
CA PRO A 8 21.85 -12.60 -18.59
C PRO A 8 22.18 -11.60 -19.70
N THR A 9 21.51 -10.46 -19.70
CA THR A 9 21.77 -9.35 -20.64
C THR A 9 23.02 -8.58 -20.20
N ARG A 10 24.07 -8.56 -21.02
CA ARG A 10 25.29 -7.77 -20.86
C ARG A 10 24.97 -6.28 -21.03
N ARG A 11 25.32 -5.46 -20.04
CA ARG A 11 25.40 -3.99 -20.17
C ARG A 11 26.63 -3.63 -21.01
N ARG A 12 26.39 -2.85 -22.07
CA ARG A 12 27.42 -2.17 -22.85
C ARG A 12 27.68 -0.81 -22.19
N ALA A 13 28.91 -0.59 -21.76
CA ALA A 13 29.42 0.72 -21.39
C ALA A 13 29.63 1.54 -22.68
N GLN A 14 29.18 2.76 -22.72
CA GLN A 14 29.59 3.77 -23.70
C GLN A 14 30.09 5.00 -22.97
N ASP A 15 31.35 5.32 -23.32
CA ASP A 15 32.13 6.47 -22.97
C ASP A 15 31.43 7.78 -23.35
N ALA A 16 31.46 8.76 -22.48
CA ALA A 16 31.22 10.14 -22.83
C ALA A 16 32.41 11.01 -22.40
N ARG A 17 33.13 11.49 -23.40
CA ARG A 17 34.22 12.47 -23.32
C ARG A 17 33.66 13.85 -22.97
N GLY A 18 34.50 14.61 -22.30
CA GLY A 18 34.29 15.88 -21.69
C GLY A 18 33.92 17.04 -22.60
N HIS A 19 33.44 18.06 -21.95
CA HIS A 19 33.58 19.45 -22.33
C HIS A 19 33.76 20.30 -21.07
N GLU A 20 34.92 20.92 -21.05
CA GLU A 20 35.39 21.95 -20.14
C GLU A 20 34.90 23.30 -20.68
N ALA A 21 34.30 24.15 -19.85
CA ALA A 21 34.26 25.59 -20.04
C ALA A 21 33.75 26.34 -18.78
N GLU A 22 34.68 27.05 -18.22
CA GLU A 22 34.67 28.46 -17.80
C GLU A 22 33.81 28.94 -16.63
N ARG A 23 34.56 29.37 -15.60
CA ARG A 23 34.10 30.21 -14.49
C ARG A 23 34.18 31.69 -14.89
N PRO A 24 33.39 32.58 -14.31
CA PRO A 24 33.97 33.79 -13.75
C PRO A 24 33.73 34.01 -12.26
N ARG A 25 34.75 34.65 -11.68
CA ARG A 25 34.87 35.15 -10.32
C ARG A 25 34.08 36.44 -10.13
N THR A 26 33.79 36.75 -8.89
CA THR A 26 33.77 38.02 -8.11
C THR A 26 32.55 37.98 -7.19
N GLY A 27 32.55 38.32 -5.93
CA GLY A 27 33.25 39.26 -5.14
C GLY A 27 32.77 39.15 -3.68
N ARG A 28 33.69 39.38 -2.79
CA ARG A 28 33.52 39.56 -1.35
C ARG A 28 33.30 41.06 -1.08
N PRO A 29 32.57 41.50 -0.05
CA PRO A 29 33.26 42.14 1.06
C PRO A 29 32.75 41.77 2.46
N GLN A 30 33.61 41.64 3.28
CA GLN A 30 34.06 42.05 4.61
C GLN A 30 33.09 42.81 5.52
N ASN A 31 33.08 42.34 6.79
CA ASN A 31 33.35 43.06 8.02
C ASN A 31 32.17 43.43 8.94
N ARG A 32 32.10 42.88 10.15
CA ARG A 32 32.36 43.61 11.39
C ARG A 32 32.22 42.73 12.66
N LYS A 33 33.21 42.91 13.47
CA LYS A 33 33.45 42.43 14.83
C LYS A 33 32.38 42.86 15.82
N HIS A 34 32.08 42.04 16.82
CA HIS A 34 32.09 42.35 18.25
C HIS A 34 31.97 41.04 19.05
N GLY A 35 32.95 40.75 19.85
CA GLY A 35 32.88 39.87 21.01
C GLY A 35 32.84 40.73 22.30
N PRO A 36 33.09 40.21 23.50
CA PRO A 36 32.76 38.95 24.14
C PRO A 36 32.02 39.12 25.47
N GLN A 37 31.38 38.12 26.05
CA GLN A 37 31.33 37.93 27.53
C GLN A 37 30.66 36.59 27.88
N SER A 38 31.47 35.77 28.47
CA SER A 38 31.40 35.18 29.83
C SER A 38 30.21 34.30 30.20
N GLY A 39 30.48 33.02 30.35
CA GLY A 39 30.40 32.35 31.59
C GLY A 39 29.12 31.57 31.85
N SER A 40 29.14 30.28 31.75
CA SER A 40 28.79 29.44 32.91
C SER A 40 28.82 27.96 32.51
N GLN A 41 29.66 27.24 33.21
CA GLN A 41 29.77 25.78 33.18
C GLN A 41 28.49 25.16 33.73
N ALA A 42 27.86 24.26 32.95
CA ALA A 42 26.91 23.30 33.47
C ALA A 42 27.26 21.91 32.89
N GLN A 43 27.72 21.05 33.76
CA GLN A 43 28.07 19.66 33.53
C GLN A 43 26.84 18.85 33.08
N PRO A 44 26.94 17.90 32.13
CA PRO A 44 25.85 16.98 31.83
C PRO A 44 25.79 15.89 32.92
N ARG A 45 24.70 15.87 33.66
CA ARG A 45 24.31 14.75 34.51
C ARG A 45 23.90 13.58 33.62
N THR A 46 24.72 12.59 33.55
CA THR A 46 24.39 11.24 33.08
C THR A 46 23.39 10.58 34.04
N GLN A 47 22.15 10.45 33.60
CA GLN A 47 21.18 9.55 34.23
C GLN A 47 21.26 8.18 33.54
N PRO A 48 21.32 7.07 34.27
CA PRO A 48 21.32 5.74 33.72
C PRO A 48 19.92 5.41 33.17
N ARG A 49 19.85 5.14 31.88
CA ARG A 49 18.66 4.70 31.19
C ARG A 49 18.33 3.26 31.62
N THR A 50 17.36 3.11 32.51
CA THR A 50 16.76 1.83 32.90
C THR A 50 16.12 1.18 31.67
N GLN A 51 16.63 0.05 31.28
CA GLN A 51 16.05 -0.82 30.27
C GLN A 51 14.70 -1.37 30.76
N PRO A 52 13.65 -1.37 29.94
CA PRO A 52 12.41 -2.08 30.28
C PRO A 52 12.69 -3.58 30.23
N ARG A 53 12.57 -4.22 31.37
CA ARG A 53 12.59 -5.67 31.58
C ARG A 53 11.44 -6.30 30.76
N LEU A 54 11.79 -7.06 29.72
CA LEU A 54 10.87 -7.91 28.99
C LEU A 54 10.30 -8.97 29.94
N GLN A 55 9.05 -8.83 30.31
CA GLN A 55 8.29 -9.89 30.97
C GLN A 55 7.81 -10.87 29.87
N PRO A 56 7.93 -12.19 30.07
CA PRO A 56 7.38 -13.16 29.16
C PRO A 56 5.84 -13.09 29.15
N ARG A 57 5.25 -12.82 28.02
CA ARG A 57 3.80 -12.94 27.79
C ARG A 57 3.44 -14.42 27.58
N GLU A 58 3.45 -15.18 28.64
CA GLU A 58 2.73 -16.45 28.70
C GLU A 58 1.27 -16.17 29.08
N LYS A 59 0.39 -15.95 28.15
CA LYS A 59 -1.08 -16.11 28.25
C LYS A 59 -1.77 -15.66 26.96
N ALA A 60 -1.51 -16.31 25.86
CA ALA A 60 -2.30 -16.14 24.64
C ALA A 60 -2.45 -17.43 23.81
N GLN A 61 -2.38 -18.61 24.47
CA GLN A 61 -2.54 -19.89 23.76
C GLN A 61 -3.83 -20.65 24.10
N GLU A 62 -4.82 -20.02 24.70
CA GLU A 62 -6.03 -20.76 25.09
C GLU A 62 -7.35 -20.16 24.57
N LYS A 63 -7.37 -19.68 23.33
CA LYS A 63 -8.65 -19.35 22.63
C LYS A 63 -8.63 -19.60 21.12
N ALA A 64 -7.89 -20.57 20.66
CA ALA A 64 -7.90 -20.99 19.24
C ALA A 64 -8.51 -22.38 19.06
N GLN A 65 -9.53 -22.73 19.83
CA GLN A 65 -10.31 -23.93 19.57
C GLN A 65 -11.75 -23.55 19.26
N GLY A 66 -12.16 -23.79 18.02
CA GLY A 66 -13.55 -24.02 17.67
C GLY A 66 -14.38 -22.83 17.26
N ARG A 67 -13.92 -22.02 16.31
CA ARG A 67 -14.87 -21.25 15.50
C ARG A 67 -14.75 -21.72 14.05
N ALA A 68 -15.64 -22.64 13.67
CA ALA A 68 -15.89 -22.93 12.28
C ALA A 68 -16.08 -21.59 11.53
N PRO A 69 -15.62 -21.46 10.26
CA PRO A 69 -15.88 -20.25 9.48
C PRO A 69 -17.39 -20.11 9.38
N ALA A 70 -17.94 -19.15 10.08
CA ALA A 70 -19.33 -18.76 9.92
C ALA A 70 -19.47 -18.36 8.44
N ALA A 71 -20.17 -19.17 7.67
CA ALA A 71 -20.68 -18.80 6.37
C ALA A 71 -21.29 -17.42 6.56
N ALA A 72 -20.73 -16.40 5.89
CA ALA A 72 -21.22 -15.05 6.00
C ALA A 72 -22.68 -15.07 5.62
N SER A 73 -23.57 -14.96 6.60
CA SER A 73 -25.00 -14.91 6.39
C SER A 73 -25.29 -13.79 5.39
N SER A 74 -25.88 -14.14 4.26
CA SER A 74 -26.25 -13.21 3.20
C SER A 74 -27.33 -12.22 3.63
N GLU A 75 -27.92 -12.44 4.79
CA GLU A 75 -29.06 -11.70 5.33
C GLU A 75 -28.62 -10.45 6.09
N ILE A 76 -29.37 -9.37 5.87
CA ILE A 76 -29.22 -8.12 6.60
C ILE A 76 -29.81 -8.35 8.01
N PRO A 77 -29.09 -7.98 9.09
CA PRO A 77 -29.60 -8.08 10.45
C PRO A 77 -30.90 -7.28 10.65
N PRO A 78 -31.82 -7.70 11.54
CA PRO A 78 -33.08 -6.98 11.80
C PRO A 78 -32.90 -5.51 12.19
N GLU A 79 -31.80 -5.19 12.88
CA GLU A 79 -31.43 -3.81 13.25
C GLU A 79 -30.83 -3.01 12.09
N GLY A 80 -30.74 -3.60 10.92
CA GLY A 80 -30.10 -3.03 9.74
C GLY A 80 -28.58 -3.10 9.75
N GLU A 81 -27.98 -2.97 8.58
CA GLU A 81 -26.52 -2.96 8.38
C GLU A 81 -26.12 -1.61 7.77
N ARG A 82 -24.95 -1.05 8.13
CA ARG A 82 -24.42 0.15 7.47
C ARG A 82 -24.27 -0.12 5.97
N LEU A 83 -24.75 0.81 5.15
CA LEU A 83 -24.78 0.65 3.69
C LEU A 83 -23.42 0.35 3.09
N ASN A 84 -22.36 1.04 3.55
CA ASN A 84 -20.98 0.77 3.07
C ASN A 84 -20.49 -0.64 3.45
N LYS A 85 -20.87 -1.16 4.62
CA LYS A 85 -20.58 -2.52 5.05
C LYS A 85 -21.36 -3.53 4.18
N HIS A 86 -22.62 -3.26 3.90
CA HIS A 86 -23.47 -4.07 3.03
C HIS A 86 -22.88 -4.20 1.62
N LEU A 87 -22.55 -3.07 0.97
CA LEU A 87 -21.94 -3.05 -0.37
C LEU A 87 -20.60 -3.80 -0.42
N ALA A 88 -19.81 -3.71 0.64
CA ALA A 88 -18.55 -4.43 0.73
C ALA A 88 -18.73 -5.94 0.99
N ARG A 89 -19.71 -6.32 1.80
CA ARG A 89 -20.04 -7.73 2.07
C ARG A 89 -20.58 -8.43 0.83
N THR A 90 -21.43 -7.74 0.08
CA THR A 90 -22.00 -8.26 -1.18
C THR A 90 -21.01 -8.26 -2.35
N GLY A 91 -19.75 -7.81 -2.14
CA GLY A 91 -18.71 -7.85 -3.16
C GLY A 91 -18.82 -6.76 -4.23
N VAL A 92 -19.71 -5.79 -4.07
CA VAL A 92 -19.93 -4.71 -5.06
C VAL A 92 -18.73 -3.78 -5.11
N CYS A 93 -18.19 -3.38 -3.95
CA CYS A 93 -17.02 -2.51 -3.82
C CYS A 93 -16.41 -2.67 -2.41
N SER A 94 -15.31 -1.99 -2.10
CA SER A 94 -14.80 -1.88 -0.72
C SER A 94 -15.60 -0.86 0.10
N ARG A 95 -15.45 -0.86 1.43
CA ARG A 95 -16.14 0.11 2.32
C ARG A 95 -15.79 1.55 1.98
N ARG A 96 -14.51 1.86 1.72
CA ARG A 96 -14.07 3.21 1.35
C ARG A 96 -14.65 3.65 0.03
N GLU A 97 -14.68 2.77 -0.96
CA GLU A 97 -15.31 3.03 -2.26
C GLU A 97 -16.80 3.27 -2.13
N ALA A 98 -17.48 2.50 -1.28
CA ALA A 98 -18.90 2.71 -0.99
C ALA A 98 -19.14 4.11 -0.40
N ASP A 99 -18.30 4.55 0.52
CA ASP A 99 -18.41 5.91 1.09
C ASP A 99 -18.23 6.98 0.00
N ASP A 100 -17.24 6.83 -0.90
CA ASP A 100 -17.04 7.72 -2.04
C ASP A 100 -18.27 7.75 -2.97
N TRP A 101 -18.87 6.59 -3.25
CA TRP A 101 -20.05 6.48 -4.11
C TRP A 101 -21.30 7.10 -3.47
N ILE A 102 -21.44 6.97 -2.16
CA ILE A 102 -22.53 7.61 -1.39
C ILE A 102 -22.35 9.13 -1.47
N ALA A 103 -21.14 9.63 -1.21
CA ALA A 103 -20.83 11.06 -1.28
C ALA A 103 -21.09 11.66 -2.68
N GLN A 104 -20.89 10.88 -3.74
CA GLN A 104 -21.16 11.29 -5.13
C GLN A 104 -22.61 11.09 -5.56
N GLY A 105 -23.51 10.59 -4.66
CA GLY A 105 -24.91 10.34 -4.95
C GLY A 105 -25.12 9.21 -5.98
N TRP A 106 -24.17 8.26 -6.06
CA TRP A 106 -24.25 7.12 -6.99
C TRP A 106 -24.98 5.91 -6.41
N VAL A 107 -25.37 5.97 -5.14
CA VAL A 107 -26.11 4.90 -4.46
C VAL A 107 -27.50 5.40 -4.06
N ARG A 108 -28.48 4.53 -4.17
CA ARG A 108 -29.86 4.79 -3.74
C ARG A 108 -30.39 3.59 -2.97
N ILE A 109 -31.33 3.86 -2.06
CA ILE A 109 -32.14 2.83 -1.40
C ILE A 109 -33.61 3.09 -1.76
N ASN A 110 -34.27 2.11 -2.33
CA ASN A 110 -35.67 2.19 -2.76
C ASN A 110 -35.94 3.43 -3.65
N GLY A 111 -34.99 3.71 -4.59
CA GLY A 111 -35.03 4.84 -5.50
C GLY A 111 -34.68 6.20 -4.88
N ARG A 112 -34.47 6.30 -3.55
CA ARG A 112 -34.15 7.56 -2.85
C ARG A 112 -32.65 7.72 -2.66
N PRO A 113 -32.12 8.95 -2.77
CA PRO A 113 -30.72 9.23 -2.41
C PRO A 113 -30.43 8.85 -0.96
N VAL A 114 -29.19 8.44 -0.69
CA VAL A 114 -28.74 8.03 0.64
C VAL A 114 -27.72 9.00 1.20
N GLU A 115 -27.63 9.03 2.54
CA GLU A 115 -26.68 9.83 3.27
C GLU A 115 -25.53 8.97 3.84
N MET A 116 -24.41 9.63 4.17
CA MET A 116 -23.27 8.96 4.81
C MET A 116 -23.69 8.35 6.15
N GLY A 117 -23.30 7.09 6.35
CA GLY A 117 -23.63 6.37 7.59
C GLY A 117 -25.02 5.74 7.63
N GLN A 118 -25.84 5.93 6.60
CA GLN A 118 -27.18 5.34 6.50
C GLN A 118 -27.12 3.81 6.59
N LYS A 119 -28.13 3.23 7.23
CA LYS A 119 -28.33 1.78 7.30
C LYS A 119 -29.26 1.31 6.19
N VAL A 120 -29.03 0.09 5.76
CA VAL A 120 -29.92 -0.70 4.90
C VAL A 120 -30.68 -1.67 5.78
N MET A 121 -31.98 -1.77 5.60
CA MET A 121 -32.86 -2.65 6.36
C MET A 121 -33.19 -3.93 5.55
N PRO A 122 -33.60 -5.03 6.21
CA PRO A 122 -34.12 -6.19 5.50
C PRO A 122 -35.29 -5.79 4.56
N GLY A 123 -35.19 -6.23 3.30
CA GLY A 123 -36.19 -5.90 2.28
C GLY A 123 -35.89 -4.63 1.46
N ASP A 124 -34.90 -3.82 1.86
CA ASP A 124 -34.49 -2.66 1.08
C ASP A 124 -33.80 -3.07 -0.23
N VAL A 125 -34.09 -2.34 -1.30
CA VAL A 125 -33.44 -2.48 -2.61
C VAL A 125 -32.36 -1.43 -2.76
N VAL A 126 -31.08 -1.89 -2.84
CA VAL A 126 -29.92 -1.02 -3.03
C VAL A 126 -29.57 -0.94 -4.50
N GLU A 127 -29.57 0.26 -5.04
CA GLU A 127 -29.26 0.55 -6.44
C GLU A 127 -27.93 1.29 -6.56
N VAL A 128 -27.08 0.86 -7.49
CA VAL A 128 -25.79 1.48 -7.79
C VAL A 128 -25.79 1.95 -9.24
N ARG A 129 -25.48 3.23 -9.47
CA ARG A 129 -25.41 3.82 -10.80
C ARG A 129 -24.36 3.13 -11.68
N GLN A 130 -24.64 3.07 -12.99
CA GLN A 130 -23.75 2.51 -13.99
C GLN A 130 -22.34 3.16 -13.98
N ALA A 131 -22.27 4.47 -13.71
CA ALA A 131 -21.00 5.19 -13.61
C ALA A 131 -20.07 4.63 -12.50
N ALA A 132 -20.62 4.24 -11.35
CA ALA A 132 -19.85 3.61 -10.28
C ALA A 132 -19.30 2.24 -10.70
N ARG A 133 -20.12 1.45 -11.40
CA ARG A 133 -19.72 0.13 -11.92
C ARG A 133 -18.64 0.24 -12.98
N ALA A 134 -18.77 1.19 -13.92
CA ALA A 134 -17.75 1.46 -14.94
C ALA A 134 -16.42 1.85 -14.29
N ARG A 135 -16.43 2.76 -13.32
CA ARG A 135 -15.23 3.16 -12.57
C ARG A 135 -14.58 1.99 -11.84
N GLN A 136 -15.37 1.03 -11.38
CA GLN A 136 -14.85 -0.19 -10.74
C GLN A 136 -14.14 -1.11 -11.76
N GLN A 137 -14.64 -1.20 -12.98
CA GLN A 137 -14.04 -2.01 -14.05
C GLN A 137 -12.72 -1.43 -14.57
N ASP A 138 -12.54 -0.11 -14.46
CA ASP A 138 -11.33 0.57 -14.90
C ASP A 138 -10.15 0.42 -13.93
N LYS A 139 -10.38 -0.09 -12.73
CA LYS A 139 -9.35 -0.29 -11.72
C LYS A 139 -8.30 -1.29 -12.16
N VAL A 140 -7.06 -1.03 -11.75
CA VAL A 140 -5.92 -1.88 -12.06
C VAL A 140 -5.37 -2.55 -10.82
N THR A 141 -4.82 -3.74 -11.04
CA THR A 141 -3.98 -4.47 -10.08
C THR A 141 -2.66 -4.76 -10.76
N ILE A 142 -1.56 -4.42 -10.10
CA ILE A 142 -0.20 -4.55 -10.62
C ILE A 142 0.56 -5.53 -9.72
N LEU A 143 1.18 -6.51 -10.34
CA LEU A 143 2.07 -7.45 -9.70
C LEU A 143 3.51 -6.96 -9.89
N LEU A 144 4.19 -6.62 -8.82
CA LEU A 144 5.54 -6.10 -8.84
C LEU A 144 6.49 -7.10 -8.18
N ASN A 145 7.56 -7.48 -8.88
CA ASN A 145 8.70 -8.13 -8.23
C ASN A 145 9.54 -7.07 -7.54
N LYS A 146 9.28 -6.85 -6.25
CA LYS A 146 9.96 -5.83 -5.45
C LYS A 146 11.41 -6.23 -5.21
N PRO A 147 12.41 -5.43 -5.59
CA PRO A 147 13.80 -5.64 -5.20
C PRO A 147 14.06 -5.17 -3.76
N VAL A 148 15.24 -5.47 -3.20
CA VAL A 148 15.74 -4.88 -1.96
C VAL A 148 15.91 -3.35 -2.09
N GLY A 149 15.90 -2.64 -0.96
CA GLY A 149 16.15 -1.20 -0.90
C GLY A 149 14.92 -0.32 -1.20
N TYR A 150 13.74 -0.91 -1.29
CA TYR A 150 12.48 -0.18 -1.47
C TYR A 150 11.49 -0.53 -0.36
N VAL A 151 10.79 0.48 0.15
CA VAL A 151 9.67 0.27 1.07
C VAL A 151 8.42 -0.13 0.29
N SER A 152 7.61 -1.01 0.86
CA SER A 152 6.37 -1.46 0.21
C SER A 152 5.34 -0.34 0.06
N GLY A 153 5.21 0.52 1.06
CA GLY A 153 4.20 1.57 1.15
C GLY A 153 4.74 2.97 0.85
N GLN A 154 4.49 3.89 1.78
CA GLN A 154 4.97 5.27 1.68
C GLN A 154 6.47 5.34 1.96
N ALA A 155 7.12 6.44 1.49
CA ALA A 155 8.52 6.67 1.77
C ALA A 155 8.79 6.70 3.29
N GLU A 156 9.82 6.00 3.72
CA GLU A 156 10.21 5.85 5.13
C GLU A 156 11.73 5.79 5.21
N ASP A 157 12.32 6.48 6.18
CA ASP A 157 13.77 6.47 6.47
C ASP A 157 14.68 6.72 5.25
N GLY A 158 14.24 7.58 4.33
CA GLY A 158 14.99 7.89 3.09
C GLY A 158 14.85 6.84 1.98
N TYR A 159 14.18 5.74 2.21
CA TYR A 159 13.92 4.73 1.18
C TYR A 159 12.78 5.13 0.25
N ARG A 160 12.91 4.76 -1.03
CA ARG A 160 11.90 5.06 -2.04
C ARG A 160 10.76 4.04 -2.00
N PRO A 161 9.51 4.46 -2.22
CA PRO A 161 8.38 3.56 -2.34
C PRO A 161 8.49 2.63 -3.55
N ALA A 162 8.08 1.38 -3.41
CA ALA A 162 8.11 0.39 -4.49
C ALA A 162 7.25 0.81 -5.70
N VAL A 163 6.18 1.60 -5.49
CA VAL A 163 5.35 2.14 -6.57
C VAL A 163 6.15 2.98 -7.58
N THR A 164 7.31 3.56 -7.18
CA THR A 164 8.18 4.33 -8.08
C THR A 164 8.90 3.47 -9.14
N LEU A 165 8.86 2.16 -9.00
CA LEU A 165 9.41 1.21 -9.97
C LEU A 165 8.46 0.91 -11.14
N ILE A 166 7.21 1.38 -11.05
CA ILE A 166 6.19 1.08 -12.04
C ILE A 166 6.19 2.16 -13.11
N ASP A 167 6.59 1.78 -14.32
CA ASP A 167 6.55 2.61 -15.52
C ASP A 167 6.28 1.75 -16.78
N ALA A 168 6.22 2.37 -17.94
CA ALA A 168 5.97 1.68 -19.19
C ALA A 168 7.10 0.71 -19.59
N GLN A 169 8.33 0.94 -19.11
CA GLN A 169 9.52 0.15 -19.45
C GLN A 169 9.72 -1.04 -18.52
N SER A 170 9.17 -0.95 -17.31
CA SER A 170 9.27 -2.00 -16.28
C SER A 170 8.26 -3.15 -16.52
N ARG A 171 7.39 -3.03 -17.51
CA ARG A 171 6.41 -4.06 -17.84
C ARG A 171 7.12 -5.34 -18.31
N TRP A 172 6.71 -6.46 -17.74
CA TRP A 172 7.21 -7.76 -18.17
C TRP A 172 6.82 -8.05 -19.63
N ALA A 173 7.80 -8.48 -20.44
CA ALA A 173 7.58 -8.73 -21.87
C ALA A 173 6.56 -9.85 -22.18
N GLY A 174 6.32 -10.76 -21.23
CA GLY A 174 5.32 -11.82 -21.34
C GLY A 174 3.92 -11.43 -20.85
N ASP A 175 3.71 -10.18 -20.46
CA ASP A 175 2.38 -9.72 -20.05
C ASP A 175 1.47 -9.55 -21.27
N THR A 176 0.46 -10.40 -21.38
CA THR A 176 -0.51 -10.41 -22.47
C THR A 176 -1.68 -9.45 -22.27
N ASN A 177 -1.73 -8.71 -21.19
CA ASN A 177 -2.82 -7.75 -20.94
C ASN A 177 -2.78 -6.63 -21.99
N PRO A 178 -3.86 -6.38 -22.75
CA PRO A 178 -3.90 -5.37 -23.81
C PRO A 178 -3.87 -3.93 -23.28
N ARG A 179 -4.08 -3.73 -21.98
CA ARG A 179 -4.09 -2.39 -21.37
C ARG A 179 -2.69 -1.81 -21.35
N HIS A 180 -2.51 -0.64 -21.95
CA HIS A 180 -1.25 0.11 -21.89
C HIS A 180 -1.10 0.79 -20.52
N PHE A 181 0.15 0.98 -20.11
CA PHE A 181 0.45 1.72 -18.89
C PHE A 181 0.17 3.21 -19.06
N GLU A 182 -0.54 3.77 -18.11
CA GLU A 182 -0.78 5.21 -17.98
C GLU A 182 -0.43 5.67 -16.55
N ARG A 183 0.17 6.85 -16.44
CA ARG A 183 0.49 7.42 -15.10
C ARG A 183 -0.73 7.64 -14.22
N SER A 184 -1.90 7.82 -14.81
CA SER A 184 -3.17 7.90 -14.10
C SER A 184 -3.47 6.66 -13.27
N GLN A 185 -3.00 5.49 -13.69
CA GLN A 185 -3.16 4.20 -13.02
C GLN A 185 -2.39 4.11 -11.69
N LEU A 186 -1.38 4.96 -11.47
CA LEU A 186 -0.66 5.03 -10.19
C LEU A 186 -1.48 5.70 -9.08
N ARG A 187 -2.51 6.47 -9.45
CA ARG A 187 -3.35 7.15 -8.46
C ARG A 187 -4.22 6.14 -7.72
N GLY A 188 -4.17 6.21 -6.38
CA GLY A 188 -4.99 5.32 -5.54
C GLY A 188 -4.52 3.87 -5.52
N LEU A 189 -3.36 3.53 -6.09
CA LEU A 189 -2.73 2.24 -5.86
C LEU A 189 -2.34 2.11 -4.39
N ALA A 190 -2.78 1.03 -3.78
CA ALA A 190 -2.42 0.64 -2.42
C ALA A 190 -1.79 -0.74 -2.42
N VAL A 191 -0.88 -0.99 -1.51
CA VAL A 191 -0.27 -2.31 -1.35
C VAL A 191 -1.24 -3.28 -0.67
N ALA A 192 -1.41 -4.47 -1.25
CA ALA A 192 -2.16 -5.57 -0.65
C ALA A 192 -1.19 -6.55 0.03
N GLY A 193 -0.67 -6.15 1.17
CA GLY A 193 0.39 -6.80 1.91
C GLY A 193 1.68 -5.98 1.90
N ARG A 194 2.67 -6.43 2.65
CA ARG A 194 3.95 -5.74 2.79
C ARG A 194 5.10 -6.75 2.70
N LEU A 195 6.20 -6.31 2.14
CA LEU A 195 7.52 -6.92 2.21
C LEU A 195 8.45 -5.93 2.88
N ASP A 196 9.38 -6.41 3.67
CA ASP A 196 10.41 -5.57 4.27
C ASP A 196 11.37 -5.01 3.22
N ILE A 197 12.14 -3.99 3.60
CA ILE A 197 13.08 -3.30 2.71
C ILE A 197 14.07 -4.29 2.10
N ASP A 198 14.56 -5.22 2.92
CA ASP A 198 15.57 -6.23 2.54
C ASP A 198 14.97 -7.49 1.89
N SER A 199 13.64 -7.57 1.79
CA SER A 199 12.96 -8.69 1.16
C SER A 199 12.74 -8.46 -0.33
N VAL A 200 12.89 -9.52 -1.12
CA VAL A 200 12.60 -9.56 -2.57
C VAL A 200 11.40 -10.42 -2.82
N GLY A 201 10.55 -10.05 -3.77
CA GLY A 201 9.48 -10.92 -4.21
C GLY A 201 8.20 -10.21 -4.62
N LEU A 202 7.13 -10.98 -4.70
CA LEU A 202 5.85 -10.51 -5.18
C LEU A 202 5.21 -9.51 -4.21
N LEU A 203 5.05 -8.29 -4.67
CA LEU A 203 4.24 -7.25 -4.04
C LEU A 203 3.04 -6.95 -4.94
N VAL A 204 1.84 -7.01 -4.37
CA VAL A 204 0.61 -6.69 -5.10
C VAL A 204 0.20 -5.26 -4.77
N LEU A 205 0.02 -4.44 -5.80
CA LEU A 205 -0.53 -3.10 -5.68
C LEU A 205 -1.87 -3.06 -6.41
N THR A 206 -2.90 -2.54 -5.77
CA THR A 206 -4.25 -2.53 -6.35
C THR A 206 -5.00 -1.25 -6.05
N GLN A 207 -5.83 -0.82 -7.00
CA GLN A 207 -6.84 0.20 -6.80
C GLN A 207 -8.17 -0.40 -6.29
N ASP A 208 -8.33 -1.73 -6.38
CA ASP A 208 -9.55 -2.42 -6.00
C ASP A 208 -9.46 -2.98 -4.58
N GLY A 209 -10.19 -2.36 -3.66
CA GLY A 209 -10.22 -2.80 -2.27
C GLY A 209 -10.80 -4.21 -2.06
N ARG A 210 -11.53 -4.77 -3.04
CA ARG A 210 -12.01 -6.16 -3.00
C ARG A 210 -10.83 -7.13 -3.16
N VAL A 211 -9.93 -6.84 -4.10
CA VAL A 211 -8.69 -7.62 -4.30
C VAL A 211 -7.83 -7.58 -3.04
N ALA A 212 -7.63 -6.37 -2.47
CA ALA A 212 -6.89 -6.23 -1.21
C ALA A 212 -7.53 -7.08 -0.09
N ARG A 213 -8.86 -7.05 0.06
CA ARG A 213 -9.56 -7.86 1.07
C ARG A 213 -9.37 -9.36 0.85
N GLN A 214 -9.42 -9.84 -0.38
CA GLN A 214 -9.19 -11.25 -0.70
C GLN A 214 -7.79 -11.70 -0.32
N LEU A 215 -6.77 -10.83 -0.51
CA LEU A 215 -5.37 -11.18 -0.27
C LEU A 215 -4.95 -11.04 1.20
N ILE A 216 -5.45 -10.01 1.90
CA ILE A 216 -4.98 -9.63 3.25
C ILE A 216 -6.09 -9.38 4.26
N GLY A 217 -7.35 -9.67 3.92
CA GLY A 217 -8.46 -9.59 4.87
C GLY A 217 -8.35 -10.64 5.97
N GLU A 218 -9.03 -10.39 7.09
CA GLU A 218 -9.06 -11.33 8.22
C GLU A 218 -9.58 -12.73 7.82
N ASP A 219 -10.51 -12.76 6.85
CA ASP A 219 -11.10 -14.00 6.31
C ASP A 219 -10.35 -14.53 5.07
N SER A 220 -9.13 -14.02 4.78
CA SER A 220 -8.39 -14.44 3.60
C SER A 220 -7.89 -15.87 3.73
N THR A 221 -8.20 -16.70 2.76
CA THR A 221 -7.68 -18.06 2.62
C THR A 221 -6.45 -18.12 1.70
N THR A 222 -5.98 -16.98 1.20
CA THR A 222 -4.82 -16.90 0.30
C THR A 222 -3.55 -17.22 1.08
N THR A 223 -2.91 -18.32 0.71
CA THR A 223 -1.61 -18.73 1.27
C THR A 223 -0.49 -17.86 0.74
N LYS A 224 0.52 -17.63 1.58
CA LYS A 224 1.75 -16.91 1.23
C LYS A 224 2.93 -17.80 1.55
N GLU A 225 3.82 -17.97 0.57
CA GLU A 225 5.03 -18.75 0.71
C GLU A 225 6.24 -17.82 0.80
N TYR A 226 7.13 -18.08 1.76
CA TYR A 226 8.36 -17.34 1.98
C TYR A 226 9.55 -18.30 1.93
N LEU A 227 10.51 -18.01 1.06
CA LEU A 227 11.79 -18.70 1.02
C LEU A 227 12.81 -17.92 1.86
N VAL A 228 13.22 -18.50 2.99
CA VAL A 228 14.14 -17.85 3.93
C VAL A 228 15.50 -18.56 3.91
N ARG A 229 16.58 -17.81 3.65
CA ARG A 229 17.94 -18.31 3.76
C ARG A 229 18.48 -18.03 5.16
N VAL A 230 18.86 -19.07 5.87
CA VAL A 230 19.43 -18.98 7.23
C VAL A 230 20.88 -19.41 7.24
N ARG A 231 21.68 -18.91 8.20
CA ARG A 231 23.01 -19.41 8.53
C ARG A 231 22.89 -20.11 9.88
N TYR A 232 23.57 -21.26 9.99
CA TYR A 232 23.72 -22.01 11.23
C TYR A 232 24.97 -21.57 11.95
#